data_3270476cd73ce08757fd23e9d6cec752
#
_entry.id   3270476cd73ce08757fd23e9d6cec752
#
_cell.length_a   1.000
_cell.length_b   1.000
_cell.length_c   1.000
_cell.angle_alpha   90.00
_cell.angle_beta   90.00
_cell.angle_gamma   90.00
#
_symmetry.space_group_name_H-M   'P 1'
#
loop_
_entity.id
_entity.type
_entity.pdbx_description
1 polymer ?
#
loop_
_entity_poly.entity_id
_entity_poly.type
_entity_poly.pdbx_seq_one_letter_code
_entity_poly.pdbx_strand_id
1 'polypeptide(L)'
;MTTSVPPKLTVVWFKRDLRLQDHEPLHHAVSVATDKGYPVLPLYLFEPDIMADPHHSERHWRFVWQSLLAMQRTLQAAGGELHVSYDNAVAFFRRLIAAHPHIEVVSYAETGLHCTFERDKQLSALFNRHDINWREFPYAGVQRGITHRRTWHQRWQQLMAQPALSTDLHHPHWYVNKSMVNRVPGDIAARLHQPDDSKQPGGEHHAHKLLASFLTDRHTHYHRNISSPLASFNSCSRLSPYLAWGNISLRQVYQALNSAG
;
A
#
# COMPACT_ATOMS: atom_id res chain seq x y z
N MET A 1 31.08 25.87 14.46
CA MET A 1 29.65 25.63 14.18
C MET A 1 29.56 24.33 13.43
N THR A 2 29.21 23.25 14.11
CA THR A 2 28.96 21.95 13.46
C THR A 2 27.69 22.08 12.64
N THR A 3 27.80 22.18 11.33
CA THR A 3 26.70 22.05 10.41
C THR A 3 26.17 20.60 10.54
N SER A 4 25.17 20.40 11.40
CA SER A 4 24.48 19.12 11.45
C SER A 4 23.82 18.88 10.10
N VAL A 5 24.20 17.81 9.43
CA VAL A 5 23.50 17.35 8.21
C VAL A 5 22.03 17.17 8.60
N PRO A 6 21.08 17.77 7.86
CA PRO A 6 19.67 17.61 8.19
C PRO A 6 19.30 16.13 8.21
N PRO A 7 18.38 15.72 9.10
CA PRO A 7 17.97 14.32 9.21
C PRO A 7 17.39 13.83 7.88
N LYS A 8 17.72 12.61 7.52
CA LYS A 8 17.27 11.97 6.29
C LYS A 8 15.76 11.70 6.38
N LEU A 9 14.98 12.23 5.45
CA LEU A 9 13.54 11.96 5.37
C LEU A 9 13.30 10.58 4.75
N THR A 10 12.61 9.68 5.45
CA THR A 10 12.21 8.38 4.91
C THR A 10 10.79 8.46 4.33
N VAL A 11 10.66 8.28 3.03
CA VAL A 11 9.38 8.31 2.32
C VAL A 11 8.86 6.89 2.17
N VAL A 12 7.71 6.58 2.76
CA VAL A 12 6.99 5.32 2.55
C VAL A 12 5.98 5.55 1.43
N TRP A 13 6.30 5.08 0.23
CA TRP A 13 5.46 5.28 -0.93
C TRP A 13 4.50 4.10 -1.12
N PHE A 14 3.24 4.29 -0.71
CA PHE A 14 2.15 3.35 -0.91
C PHE A 14 1.68 3.37 -2.37
N LYS A 15 1.41 2.20 -2.91
CA LYS A 15 0.90 2.01 -4.28
C LYS A 15 -0.36 1.13 -4.28
N ARG A 16 -0.21 -0.20 -4.31
CA ARG A 16 -1.30 -1.19 -4.20
C ARG A 16 -1.16 -2.03 -2.93
N ASP A 17 -0.84 -1.40 -1.84
CA ASP A 17 -0.48 -1.97 -0.55
C ASP A 17 -1.12 -1.15 0.59
N LEU A 18 -2.43 -0.84 0.42
CA LEU A 18 -3.19 0.15 1.21
C LEU A 18 -3.59 -0.41 2.58
N ARG A 19 -2.58 -0.68 3.43
CA ARG A 19 -2.72 -1.13 4.81
C ARG A 19 -1.55 -0.64 5.67
N LEU A 20 -1.74 -0.64 6.98
CA LEU A 20 -0.71 -0.28 7.95
C LEU A 20 -0.18 -1.49 8.74
N GLN A 21 -0.93 -2.59 8.78
CA GLN A 21 -0.51 -3.85 9.40
C GLN A 21 0.11 -4.78 8.36
N ASP A 22 1.11 -5.57 8.79
CA ASP A 22 1.86 -6.48 7.93
C ASP A 22 2.43 -5.81 6.67
N HIS A 23 2.98 -4.59 6.86
CA HIS A 23 3.50 -3.74 5.79
C HIS A 23 4.99 -3.52 5.94
N GLU A 24 5.80 -4.27 5.20
CA GLU A 24 7.26 -4.33 5.37
C GLU A 24 7.96 -2.98 5.13
N PRO A 25 7.64 -2.19 4.07
CA PRO A 25 8.23 -0.87 3.89
C PRO A 25 7.94 0.09 5.05
N LEU A 26 6.71 0.10 5.58
CA LEU A 26 6.33 0.95 6.71
C LEU A 26 7.05 0.50 7.99
N HIS A 27 7.08 -0.80 8.26
CA HIS A 27 7.77 -1.35 9.42
C HIS A 27 9.26 -0.99 9.39
N HIS A 28 9.92 -1.12 8.23
CA HIS A 28 11.29 -0.71 8.05
C HIS A 28 11.50 0.79 8.30
N ALA A 29 10.64 1.65 7.73
CA ALA A 29 10.75 3.10 7.90
C ALA A 29 10.59 3.52 9.36
N VAL A 30 9.62 2.94 10.07
CA VAL A 30 9.39 3.21 11.50
C VAL A 30 10.54 2.72 12.36
N SER A 31 11.09 1.53 12.08
CA SER A 31 12.30 1.02 12.77
C SER A 31 13.49 1.97 12.60
N VAL A 32 13.76 2.40 11.36
CA VAL A 32 14.84 3.38 11.09
C VAL A 32 14.59 4.72 11.79
N ALA A 33 13.33 5.18 11.82
CA ALA A 33 12.95 6.40 12.50
C ALA A 33 13.19 6.31 14.01
N THR A 34 12.85 5.20 14.63
CA THR A 34 13.07 4.94 16.04
C THR A 34 14.57 4.91 16.38
N ASP A 35 15.37 4.24 15.54
CA ASP A 35 16.80 4.07 15.79
C ASP A 35 17.62 5.35 15.52
N LYS A 36 17.25 6.14 14.51
CA LYS A 36 18.05 7.27 13.99
C LYS A 36 17.40 8.63 14.14
N GLY A 37 16.16 8.70 14.60
CA GLY A 37 15.40 9.96 14.69
C GLY A 37 15.02 10.55 13.32
N TYR A 38 14.93 9.73 12.27
CA TYR A 38 14.56 10.22 10.93
C TYR A 38 13.06 10.38 10.81
N PRO A 39 12.57 11.50 10.26
CA PRO A 39 11.14 11.65 10.02
C PRO A 39 10.64 10.71 8.93
N VAL A 40 9.41 10.20 9.09
CA VAL A 40 8.73 9.31 8.15
C VAL A 40 7.60 10.05 7.47
N LEU A 41 7.58 10.04 6.14
CA LEU A 41 6.53 10.58 5.29
C LEU A 41 5.73 9.44 4.63
N PRO A 42 4.54 9.08 5.13
CA PRO A 42 3.62 8.22 4.41
C PRO A 42 3.07 8.97 3.19
N LEU A 43 3.22 8.40 1.99
CA LEU A 43 2.88 9.04 0.72
C LEU A 43 2.01 8.13 -0.13
N TYR A 44 0.93 8.69 -0.70
CA TYR A 44 0.16 8.11 -1.80
C TYR A 44 -0.01 9.12 -2.94
N LEU A 45 0.15 8.68 -4.18
CA LEU A 45 -0.05 9.50 -5.37
C LEU A 45 -1.19 8.95 -6.23
N PHE A 46 -2.23 9.76 -6.42
CA PHE A 46 -3.15 9.56 -7.53
C PHE A 46 -2.47 10.07 -8.81
N GLU A 47 -2.01 9.15 -9.63
CA GLU A 47 -1.30 9.46 -10.86
C GLU A 47 -2.30 9.56 -12.02
N PRO A 48 -2.44 10.72 -12.68
CA PRO A 48 -3.42 10.93 -13.75
C PRO A 48 -3.36 9.88 -14.86
N ASP A 49 -2.14 9.53 -15.31
CA ASP A 49 -1.92 8.57 -16.38
C ASP A 49 -2.35 7.15 -15.98
N ILE A 50 -2.13 6.76 -14.71
CA ILE A 50 -2.57 5.47 -14.19
C ILE A 50 -4.08 5.47 -13.96
N MET A 51 -4.64 6.61 -13.53
CA MET A 51 -6.08 6.74 -13.36
C MET A 51 -6.85 6.66 -14.67
N ALA A 52 -6.24 7.11 -15.76
CA ALA A 52 -6.81 7.06 -17.11
C ALA A 52 -6.59 5.72 -17.83
N ASP A 53 -5.80 4.80 -17.25
CA ASP A 53 -5.54 3.49 -17.85
C ASP A 53 -6.85 2.68 -17.99
N PRO A 54 -7.14 2.06 -19.17
CA PRO A 54 -8.41 1.38 -19.45
C PRO A 54 -8.67 0.15 -18.55
N HIS A 55 -7.67 -0.37 -17.84
CA HIS A 55 -7.86 -1.43 -16.85
C HIS A 55 -8.45 -0.91 -15.53
N HIS A 56 -8.53 0.39 -15.36
CA HIS A 56 -9.12 1.03 -14.19
C HIS A 56 -10.47 1.67 -14.50
N SER A 57 -11.27 1.84 -13.48
CA SER A 57 -12.54 2.56 -13.53
C SER A 57 -12.75 3.34 -12.23
N GLU A 58 -13.69 4.25 -12.21
CA GLU A 58 -13.95 5.11 -11.05
C GLU A 58 -14.24 4.32 -9.77
N ARG A 59 -14.90 3.15 -9.86
CA ARG A 59 -15.12 2.27 -8.69
C ARG A 59 -13.83 1.84 -7.99
N HIS A 60 -12.75 1.62 -8.75
CA HIS A 60 -11.45 1.26 -8.18
C HIS A 60 -10.87 2.44 -7.40
N TRP A 61 -10.97 3.64 -7.94
CA TRP A 61 -10.43 4.84 -7.30
C TRP A 61 -11.25 5.26 -6.08
N ARG A 62 -12.57 5.05 -6.09
CA ARG A 62 -13.41 5.20 -4.87
C ARG A 62 -13.00 4.23 -3.78
N PHE A 63 -12.74 2.97 -4.13
CA PHE A 63 -12.25 1.96 -3.19
C PHE A 63 -10.89 2.36 -2.61
N VAL A 64 -9.97 2.83 -3.45
CA VAL A 64 -8.67 3.38 -3.03
C VAL A 64 -8.86 4.57 -2.10
N TRP A 65 -9.71 5.52 -2.46
CA TRP A 65 -10.01 6.71 -1.64
C TRP A 65 -10.51 6.32 -0.24
N GLN A 66 -11.45 5.41 -0.15
CA GLN A 66 -11.97 4.89 1.13
C GLN A 66 -10.86 4.22 1.95
N SER A 67 -9.97 3.47 1.31
CA SER A 67 -8.82 2.84 1.96
C SER A 67 -7.86 3.88 2.52
N LEU A 68 -7.55 4.94 1.76
CA LEU A 68 -6.69 6.02 2.20
C LEU A 68 -7.30 6.82 3.36
N LEU A 69 -8.63 7.06 3.34
CA LEU A 69 -9.32 7.70 4.46
C LEU A 69 -9.27 6.85 5.75
N ALA A 70 -9.32 5.52 5.63
CA ALA A 70 -9.16 4.63 6.76
C ALA A 70 -7.73 4.68 7.31
N MET A 71 -6.71 4.61 6.43
CA MET A 71 -5.30 4.74 6.82
C MET A 71 -5.01 6.10 7.46
N GLN A 72 -5.53 7.19 6.88
CA GLN A 72 -5.38 8.55 7.42
C GLN A 72 -5.88 8.65 8.84
N ARG A 73 -7.09 8.13 9.13
CA ARG A 73 -7.66 8.14 10.49
C ARG A 73 -6.76 7.40 11.49
N THR A 74 -6.23 6.25 11.12
CA THR A 74 -5.34 5.47 11.98
C THR A 74 -4.01 6.20 12.22
N LEU A 75 -3.42 6.80 11.17
CA LEU A 75 -2.19 7.58 11.30
C LEU A 75 -2.40 8.84 12.14
N GLN A 76 -3.52 9.55 11.96
CA GLN A 76 -3.84 10.75 12.75
C GLN A 76 -4.02 10.43 14.23
N ALA A 77 -4.64 9.29 14.58
CA ALA A 77 -4.74 8.83 15.96
C ALA A 77 -3.36 8.55 16.59
N ALA A 78 -2.35 8.28 15.78
CA ALA A 78 -0.96 8.06 16.18
C ALA A 78 -0.06 9.30 16.02
N GLY A 79 -0.64 10.48 15.74
CA GLY A 79 0.09 11.74 15.56
C GLY A 79 0.74 11.95 14.19
N GLY A 80 0.49 11.04 13.23
CA GLY A 80 0.99 11.12 11.86
C GLY A 80 -0.04 11.61 10.86
N GLU A 81 0.38 11.76 9.62
CA GLU A 81 -0.49 12.09 8.48
C GLU A 81 -0.10 11.30 7.23
N LEU A 82 -1.09 10.85 6.47
CA LEU A 82 -0.89 10.31 5.13
C LEU A 82 -0.90 11.45 4.12
N HIS A 83 0.22 11.69 3.47
CA HIS A 83 0.27 12.65 2.37
C HIS A 83 -0.35 12.05 1.11
N VAL A 84 -1.45 12.64 0.65
CA VAL A 84 -2.14 12.23 -0.59
C VAL A 84 -2.06 13.36 -1.60
N SER A 85 -1.56 13.08 -2.81
CA SER A 85 -1.47 14.07 -3.88
C SER A 85 -1.99 13.51 -5.21
N TYR A 86 -2.50 14.39 -6.06
CA TYR A 86 -2.86 14.08 -7.44
C TYR A 86 -1.76 14.66 -8.33
N ASP A 87 -0.86 13.78 -8.82
CA ASP A 87 0.36 14.22 -9.47
C ASP A 87 1.03 13.09 -10.27
N ASN A 88 1.84 13.45 -11.25
CA ASN A 88 2.79 12.51 -11.85
C ASN A 88 3.92 12.22 -10.86
N ALA A 89 4.22 10.94 -10.64
CA ALA A 89 5.20 10.53 -9.62
C ALA A 89 6.60 11.11 -9.88
N VAL A 90 7.07 11.14 -11.13
CA VAL A 90 8.40 11.69 -11.46
C VAL A 90 8.47 13.19 -11.16
N ALA A 91 7.41 13.93 -11.49
CA ALA A 91 7.31 15.35 -11.21
C ALA A 91 7.23 15.63 -9.70
N PHE A 92 6.45 14.83 -8.97
CA PHE A 92 6.35 14.92 -7.52
C PHE A 92 7.70 14.70 -6.84
N PHE A 93 8.36 13.59 -7.13
CA PHE A 93 9.65 13.27 -6.52
C PHE A 93 10.75 14.27 -6.89
N ARG A 94 10.75 14.81 -8.12
CA ARG A 94 11.68 15.89 -8.50
C ARG A 94 11.52 17.12 -7.61
N ARG A 95 10.30 17.54 -7.31
CA ARG A 95 10.04 18.67 -6.39
C ARG A 95 10.38 18.32 -4.95
N LEU A 96 10.06 17.10 -4.52
CA LEU A 96 10.40 16.65 -3.17
C LEU A 96 11.91 16.63 -2.94
N ILE A 97 12.69 16.11 -3.90
CA ILE A 97 14.16 16.09 -3.85
C ILE A 97 14.75 17.51 -3.82
N ALA A 98 14.19 18.42 -4.60
CA ALA A 98 14.64 19.83 -4.58
C ALA A 98 14.40 20.51 -3.22
N ALA A 99 13.32 20.15 -2.53
CA ALA A 99 13.00 20.66 -1.19
C ALA A 99 13.74 19.91 -0.07
N HIS A 100 13.98 18.62 -0.25
CA HIS A 100 14.60 17.70 0.70
C HIS A 100 15.65 16.84 0.00
N PRO A 101 16.89 17.30 -0.16
CA PRO A 101 17.93 16.59 -0.91
C PRO A 101 18.39 15.28 -0.22
N HIS A 102 18.12 15.13 1.07
CA HIS A 102 18.46 13.93 1.85
C HIS A 102 17.22 13.09 2.14
N ILE A 103 16.74 12.35 1.13
CA ILE A 103 15.62 11.41 1.30
C ILE A 103 16.07 9.97 1.07
N GLU A 104 15.27 9.05 1.60
CA GLU A 104 15.25 7.64 1.24
C GLU A 104 13.82 7.28 0.88
N VAL A 105 13.65 6.47 -0.16
CA VAL A 105 12.33 6.00 -0.57
C VAL A 105 12.23 4.51 -0.29
N VAL A 106 11.14 4.10 0.35
CA VAL A 106 10.82 2.69 0.57
C VAL A 106 9.45 2.39 0.02
N SER A 107 9.32 1.27 -0.70
CA SER A 107 8.04 0.82 -1.27
C SER A 107 8.05 -0.68 -1.50
N TYR A 108 6.89 -1.26 -1.75
CA TYR A 108 6.87 -2.57 -2.39
C TYR A 108 7.28 -2.48 -3.86
N ALA A 109 7.89 -3.56 -4.36
CA ALA A 109 8.23 -3.70 -5.77
C ALA A 109 6.96 -3.73 -6.64
N GLU A 110 6.96 -2.99 -7.72
CA GLU A 110 5.84 -2.95 -8.67
C GLU A 110 5.75 -4.25 -9.47
N THR A 111 4.54 -4.79 -9.55
CA THR A 111 4.22 -6.03 -10.29
C THR A 111 2.97 -5.85 -11.17
N GLY A 112 2.57 -4.62 -11.43
CA GLY A 112 1.31 -4.27 -12.08
C GLY A 112 1.40 -4.05 -13.59
N LEU A 113 0.87 -2.92 -14.02
CA LEU A 113 0.70 -2.56 -15.43
C LEU A 113 2.02 -2.11 -16.06
N HIS A 114 2.06 -2.13 -17.39
CA HIS A 114 3.23 -1.64 -18.15
C HIS A 114 3.52 -0.16 -17.85
N CYS A 115 2.51 0.68 -17.76
CA CYS A 115 2.67 2.10 -17.41
C CYS A 115 3.33 2.30 -16.04
N THR A 116 3.00 1.49 -15.03
CA THR A 116 3.64 1.55 -13.72
C THR A 116 5.10 1.08 -13.75
N PHE A 117 5.41 0.11 -14.60
CA PHE A 117 6.79 -0.34 -14.82
C PHE A 117 7.65 0.74 -15.50
N GLU A 118 7.15 1.41 -16.54
CA GLU A 118 7.86 2.50 -17.20
C GLU A 118 8.05 3.72 -16.27
N ARG A 119 7.06 4.04 -15.45
CA ARG A 119 7.18 5.03 -14.37
C ARG A 119 8.33 4.69 -13.42
N ASP A 120 8.40 3.43 -12.95
CA ASP A 120 9.42 3.01 -11.99
C ASP A 120 10.84 3.05 -12.60
N LYS A 121 10.99 2.78 -13.89
CA LYS A 121 12.27 2.99 -14.61
C LYS A 121 12.69 4.47 -14.61
N GLN A 122 11.75 5.38 -14.89
CA GLN A 122 12.02 6.82 -14.88
C GLN A 122 12.39 7.31 -13.49
N LEU A 123 11.71 6.81 -12.44
CA LEU A 123 12.03 7.13 -11.06
C LEU A 123 13.39 6.56 -10.65
N SER A 124 13.71 5.33 -11.03
CA SER A 124 15.04 4.74 -10.77
C SER A 124 16.15 5.60 -11.39
N ALA A 125 15.97 6.07 -12.62
CA ALA A 125 16.92 6.98 -13.26
C ALA A 125 17.03 8.35 -12.55
N LEU A 126 15.90 8.89 -12.06
CA LEU A 126 15.87 10.13 -11.27
C LEU A 126 16.61 9.95 -9.94
N PHE A 127 16.30 8.90 -9.19
CA PHE A 127 16.90 8.62 -7.89
C PHE A 127 18.41 8.35 -7.99
N ASN A 128 18.83 7.58 -8.98
CA ASN A 128 20.27 7.35 -9.23
C ASN A 128 21.02 8.64 -9.55
N ARG A 129 20.40 9.57 -10.31
CA ARG A 129 21.03 10.87 -10.62
C ARG A 129 21.24 11.76 -9.40
N HIS A 130 20.39 11.61 -8.37
CA HIS A 130 20.45 12.39 -7.14
C HIS A 130 21.00 11.61 -5.93
N ASP A 131 21.59 10.45 -6.16
CA ASP A 131 22.13 9.56 -5.11
C ASP A 131 21.10 9.20 -4.02
N ILE A 132 19.85 8.98 -4.45
CA ILE A 132 18.75 8.62 -3.56
C ILE A 132 18.61 7.11 -3.49
N ASN A 133 18.66 6.57 -2.27
CA ASN A 133 18.39 5.17 -2.05
C ASN A 133 16.89 4.87 -2.17
N TRP A 134 16.52 4.06 -3.16
CA TRP A 134 15.18 3.51 -3.27
C TRP A 134 15.20 2.02 -2.97
N ARG A 135 14.68 1.66 -1.81
CA ARG A 135 14.57 0.27 -1.37
C ARG A 135 13.20 -0.29 -1.70
N GLU A 136 13.17 -1.25 -2.59
CA GLU A 136 11.97 -2.01 -2.94
C GLU A 136 11.94 -3.34 -2.16
N PHE A 137 10.78 -3.65 -1.59
CA PHE A 137 10.51 -4.91 -0.90
C PHE A 137 9.71 -5.85 -1.81
N PRO A 138 9.92 -7.18 -1.78
CA PRO A 138 9.12 -8.12 -2.54
C PRO A 138 7.66 -8.09 -2.09
N TYR A 139 6.71 -8.04 -3.03
CA TYR A 139 5.28 -8.07 -2.70
C TYR A 139 4.72 -9.48 -2.84
N ALA A 140 4.01 -9.97 -1.80
CA ALA A 140 3.27 -11.25 -1.80
C ALA A 140 4.09 -12.48 -2.28
N GLY A 141 5.40 -12.46 -2.10
CA GLY A 141 6.30 -13.54 -2.54
C GLY A 141 6.61 -13.52 -4.04
N VAL A 142 6.20 -12.48 -4.77
CA VAL A 142 6.58 -12.30 -6.18
C VAL A 142 8.05 -11.89 -6.25
N GLN A 143 8.80 -12.59 -7.08
CA GLN A 143 10.21 -12.27 -7.37
C GLN A 143 10.33 -11.86 -8.83
N ARG A 144 10.77 -10.62 -9.07
CA ARG A 144 11.06 -10.13 -10.43
C ARG A 144 12.34 -10.75 -10.96
N GLY A 145 12.40 -11.05 -12.27
CA GLY A 145 13.61 -11.50 -12.95
C GLY A 145 14.04 -12.95 -12.69
N ILE A 146 13.20 -13.79 -12.08
CA ILE A 146 13.52 -15.21 -11.94
C ILE A 146 13.37 -15.94 -13.28
N THR A 147 14.34 -16.78 -13.60
CA THR A 147 14.36 -17.58 -14.85
C THR A 147 13.64 -18.94 -14.71
N HIS A 148 13.39 -19.39 -13.47
CA HIS A 148 12.72 -20.67 -13.20
C HIS A 148 11.94 -20.64 -11.87
N ARG A 149 10.91 -21.51 -11.75
CA ARG A 149 10.03 -21.59 -10.57
C ARG A 149 10.40 -22.70 -9.57
N ARG A 150 11.54 -23.38 -9.71
CA ARG A 150 11.90 -24.58 -8.91
C ARG A 150 11.89 -24.34 -7.41
N THR A 151 12.35 -23.17 -6.96
CA THR A 151 12.44 -22.83 -5.53
C THR A 151 11.33 -21.88 -5.07
N TRP A 152 10.41 -21.48 -5.98
CA TRP A 152 9.40 -20.48 -5.68
C TRP A 152 8.47 -20.93 -4.54
N HIS A 153 7.97 -22.17 -4.60
CA HIS A 153 7.05 -22.71 -3.59
C HIS A 153 7.66 -22.73 -2.18
N GLN A 154 8.91 -23.21 -2.07
CA GLN A 154 9.62 -23.24 -0.79
C GLN A 154 9.80 -21.82 -0.21
N ARG A 155 10.23 -20.86 -1.02
CA ARG A 155 10.40 -19.46 -0.59
C ARG A 155 9.08 -18.83 -0.22
N TRP A 156 8.03 -19.11 -0.99
CA TRP A 156 6.70 -18.62 -0.68
C TRP A 156 6.19 -19.17 0.66
N GLN A 157 6.34 -20.45 0.92
CA GLN A 157 6.01 -21.06 2.21
C GLN A 157 6.79 -20.45 3.36
N GLN A 158 8.09 -20.23 3.20
CA GLN A 158 8.94 -19.58 4.20
C GLN A 158 8.44 -18.16 4.49
N LEU A 159 8.07 -17.39 3.47
CA LEU A 159 7.52 -16.05 3.64
C LEU A 159 6.17 -16.08 4.37
N MET A 160 5.27 -16.98 3.99
CA MET A 160 3.94 -17.10 4.60
C MET A 160 3.98 -17.60 6.05
N ALA A 161 5.02 -18.37 6.41
CA ALA A 161 5.23 -18.86 7.77
C ALA A 161 5.82 -17.80 8.74
N GLN A 162 6.40 -16.72 8.22
CA GLN A 162 6.90 -15.65 9.07
C GLN A 162 5.75 -14.93 9.80
N PRO A 163 5.92 -14.51 11.06
CA PRO A 163 4.93 -13.72 11.75
C PRO A 163 4.51 -12.48 10.95
N ALA A 164 3.22 -12.16 10.97
CA ALA A 164 2.75 -10.89 10.42
C ALA A 164 3.42 -9.72 11.17
N LEU A 165 3.87 -8.73 10.43
CA LEU A 165 4.58 -7.58 11.01
C LEU A 165 3.58 -6.66 11.72
N SER A 166 3.84 -6.38 12.99
CA SER A 166 3.18 -5.32 13.73
C SER A 166 4.09 -4.08 13.74
N THR A 167 3.55 -2.95 13.34
CA THR A 167 4.28 -1.68 13.33
C THR A 167 3.72 -0.78 14.42
N ASP A 168 4.57 -0.33 15.34
CA ASP A 168 4.19 0.68 16.31
C ASP A 168 4.09 2.03 15.61
N LEU A 169 2.88 2.53 15.48
CA LEU A 169 2.59 3.81 14.82
C LEU A 169 2.74 5.01 15.79
N HIS A 170 2.87 4.80 17.10
CA HIS A 170 2.98 5.85 18.11
C HIS A 170 4.42 6.35 18.29
N HIS A 171 5.20 6.39 17.20
CA HIS A 171 6.55 6.95 17.24
C HIS A 171 6.56 8.47 17.00
N PRO A 172 7.52 9.22 17.55
CA PRO A 172 7.49 10.69 17.58
C PRO A 172 7.97 11.37 16.28
N HIS A 173 8.35 10.61 15.25
CA HIS A 173 9.07 11.13 14.09
C HIS A 173 8.25 11.12 12.79
N TRP A 174 6.93 11.40 12.86
CA TRP A 174 6.15 11.63 11.66
C TRP A 174 6.51 12.97 11.00
N TYR A 175 6.71 12.94 9.69
CA TYR A 175 6.84 14.17 8.90
C TYR A 175 5.45 14.74 8.64
N VAL A 176 5.15 15.86 9.30
CA VAL A 176 3.88 16.57 9.13
C VAL A 176 4.16 17.90 8.46
N ASN A 177 3.66 18.09 7.26
CA ASN A 177 3.75 19.36 6.54
C ASN A 177 2.38 19.77 6.00
N LYS A 178 1.69 20.64 6.70
CA LYS A 178 0.33 21.11 6.37
C LYS A 178 0.20 21.69 4.95
N SER A 179 1.28 22.21 4.37
CA SER A 179 1.27 22.73 2.99
C SER A 179 1.27 21.63 1.93
N MET A 180 1.63 20.41 2.29
CA MET A 180 1.70 19.25 1.38
C MET A 180 0.46 18.35 1.49
N VAL A 181 -0.32 18.44 2.57
CA VAL A 181 -1.47 17.56 2.82
C VAL A 181 -2.61 17.85 1.84
N ASN A 182 -3.17 16.77 1.26
CA ASN A 182 -4.38 16.79 0.43
C ASN A 182 -4.35 17.76 -0.78
N ARG A 183 -3.40 17.55 -1.70
CA ARG A 183 -3.39 18.24 -2.99
C ARG A 183 -4.19 17.51 -4.08
N VAL A 184 -5.24 16.81 -3.70
CA VAL A 184 -6.18 16.25 -4.67
C VAL A 184 -7.17 17.36 -5.07
N PRO A 185 -7.34 17.66 -6.37
CA PRO A 185 -8.32 18.63 -6.83
C PRO A 185 -9.73 18.36 -6.29
N GLY A 186 -10.44 19.42 -5.92
CA GLY A 186 -11.72 19.30 -5.23
C GLY A 186 -12.80 18.57 -6.01
N ASP A 187 -12.82 18.71 -7.34
CA ASP A 187 -13.72 17.98 -8.24
C ASP A 187 -13.41 16.48 -8.26
N ILE A 188 -12.12 16.10 -8.28
CA ILE A 188 -11.70 14.70 -8.20
C ILE A 188 -12.04 14.13 -6.82
N ALA A 189 -11.67 14.81 -5.75
CA ALA A 189 -11.99 14.40 -4.39
C ALA A 189 -13.50 14.21 -4.19
N ALA A 190 -14.34 15.12 -4.69
CA ALA A 190 -15.80 15.02 -4.63
C ALA A 190 -16.33 13.78 -5.34
N ARG A 191 -15.82 13.46 -6.54
CA ARG A 191 -16.19 12.24 -7.28
C ARG A 191 -15.80 10.98 -6.54
N LEU A 192 -14.57 10.93 -6.00
CA LEU A 192 -14.05 9.76 -5.29
C LEU A 192 -14.74 9.55 -3.93
N HIS A 193 -15.28 10.61 -3.34
CA HIS A 193 -15.98 10.56 -2.05
C HIS A 193 -17.44 10.09 -2.16
N GLN A 194 -18.01 10.04 -3.38
CA GLN A 194 -19.40 9.62 -3.56
C GLN A 194 -19.61 8.19 -3.06
N PRO A 195 -20.61 7.94 -2.20
CA PRO A 195 -20.93 6.60 -1.73
C PRO A 195 -21.50 5.74 -2.89
N ASP A 196 -21.22 4.45 -2.84
CA ASP A 196 -21.81 3.44 -3.73
C ASP A 196 -22.03 2.16 -2.93
N ASP A 197 -23.20 2.04 -2.33
CA ASP A 197 -23.58 0.89 -1.47
C ASP A 197 -23.68 -0.42 -2.25
N SER A 198 -23.69 -0.37 -3.59
CA SER A 198 -23.65 -1.57 -4.43
C SER A 198 -22.27 -2.21 -4.50
N LYS A 199 -21.23 -1.54 -4.02
CA LYS A 199 -19.84 -1.98 -4.07
C LYS A 199 -19.29 -2.26 -2.68
N GLN A 200 -18.26 -3.11 -2.63
CA GLN A 200 -17.53 -3.36 -1.39
C GLN A 200 -16.75 -2.10 -0.98
N PRO A 201 -16.84 -1.67 0.28
CA PRO A 201 -16.08 -0.52 0.77
C PRO A 201 -14.59 -0.87 0.89
N GLY A 202 -13.72 0.10 0.62
CA GLY A 202 -12.27 -0.02 0.82
C GLY A 202 -11.87 0.08 2.28
N GLY A 203 -10.69 -0.44 2.60
CA GLY A 203 -10.06 -0.32 3.91
C GLY A 203 -9.77 -1.64 4.59
N GLU A 204 -8.71 -1.64 5.40
CA GLU A 204 -8.16 -2.81 6.10
C GLU A 204 -9.18 -3.49 7.02
N HIS A 205 -9.95 -2.69 7.79
CA HIS A 205 -10.99 -3.20 8.67
C HIS A 205 -12.05 -4.04 7.92
N HIS A 206 -12.49 -3.56 6.75
CA HIS A 206 -13.47 -4.27 5.93
C HIS A 206 -12.92 -5.58 5.38
N ALA A 207 -11.64 -5.60 5.00
CA ALA A 207 -10.96 -6.82 4.55
C ALA A 207 -10.95 -7.89 5.66
N HIS A 208 -10.55 -7.52 6.87
CA HIS A 208 -10.51 -8.44 8.03
C HIS A 208 -11.91 -8.92 8.43
N LYS A 209 -12.90 -8.02 8.47
CA LYS A 209 -14.29 -8.41 8.76
C LYS A 209 -14.82 -9.43 7.73
N LEU A 210 -14.49 -9.22 6.47
CA LEU A 210 -14.93 -10.11 5.39
C LEU A 210 -14.22 -11.47 5.46
N LEU A 211 -12.91 -11.51 5.76
CA LEU A 211 -12.17 -12.73 5.98
C LEU A 211 -12.73 -13.51 7.17
N ALA A 212 -12.93 -12.85 8.31
CA ALA A 212 -13.51 -13.48 9.51
C ALA A 212 -14.86 -14.11 9.20
N SER A 213 -15.78 -13.39 8.54
CA SER A 213 -17.10 -13.92 8.20
C SER A 213 -17.01 -15.10 7.21
N PHE A 214 -16.02 -15.12 6.33
CA PHE A 214 -15.80 -16.25 5.43
C PHE A 214 -15.34 -17.48 6.20
N LEU A 215 -14.40 -17.33 7.11
CA LEU A 215 -13.84 -18.44 7.89
C LEU A 215 -14.84 -18.99 8.95
N THR A 216 -15.77 -18.18 9.43
CA THR A 216 -16.75 -18.61 10.43
C THR A 216 -17.90 -19.40 9.80
N ASP A 217 -18.40 -18.99 8.64
CA ASP A 217 -19.64 -19.54 8.10
C ASP A 217 -19.62 -19.77 6.59
N ARG A 218 -19.31 -18.73 5.79
CA ARG A 218 -19.54 -18.75 4.34
C ARG A 218 -18.72 -19.79 3.59
N HIS A 219 -17.56 -20.22 4.12
CA HIS A 219 -16.69 -21.23 3.48
C HIS A 219 -17.36 -22.60 3.38
N THR A 220 -18.30 -22.94 4.26
CA THR A 220 -18.98 -24.25 4.29
C THR A 220 -19.72 -24.58 2.97
N HIS A 221 -20.16 -23.55 2.27
CA HIS A 221 -20.87 -23.68 0.99
C HIS A 221 -20.04 -23.27 -0.23
N TYR A 222 -18.77 -22.88 -0.02
CA TYR A 222 -17.91 -22.32 -1.07
C TYR A 222 -17.80 -23.24 -2.30
N HIS A 223 -17.43 -24.51 -2.09
CA HIS A 223 -17.17 -25.45 -3.17
C HIS A 223 -18.43 -25.80 -4.02
N ARG A 224 -19.63 -25.70 -3.42
CA ARG A 224 -20.90 -25.93 -4.12
C ARG A 224 -21.34 -24.72 -4.93
N ASN A 225 -21.02 -23.54 -4.44
CA ASN A 225 -21.60 -22.30 -4.92
C ASN A 225 -20.65 -21.47 -5.78
N ILE A 226 -19.37 -21.84 -5.87
CA ILE A 226 -18.36 -21.03 -6.57
C ILE A 226 -18.70 -20.77 -8.05
N SER A 227 -19.39 -21.69 -8.70
CA SER A 227 -19.81 -21.57 -10.11
C SER A 227 -21.19 -20.90 -10.29
N SER A 228 -21.90 -20.59 -9.21
CA SER A 228 -23.20 -19.93 -9.28
C SER A 228 -23.07 -18.42 -9.06
N PRO A 229 -23.43 -17.55 -10.03
CA PRO A 229 -23.32 -16.10 -9.87
C PRO A 229 -24.08 -15.55 -8.68
N LEU A 230 -25.27 -16.10 -8.36
CA LEU A 230 -26.08 -15.64 -7.25
C LEU A 230 -25.62 -16.23 -5.90
N ALA A 231 -25.43 -17.56 -5.84
CA ALA A 231 -25.06 -18.21 -4.59
C ALA A 231 -23.61 -17.87 -4.16
N SER A 232 -22.69 -17.67 -5.10
CA SER A 232 -21.30 -17.28 -4.82
C SER A 232 -21.21 -15.93 -4.11
N PHE A 233 -22.16 -15.03 -4.30
CA PHE A 233 -22.18 -13.74 -3.62
C PHE A 233 -22.14 -13.89 -2.09
N ASN A 234 -22.81 -14.88 -1.54
CA ASN A 234 -22.92 -15.13 -0.10
C ASN A 234 -21.94 -16.20 0.42
N SER A 235 -21.30 -16.98 -0.46
CA SER A 235 -20.42 -18.11 -0.07
C SER A 235 -18.97 -17.96 -0.46
N CYS A 236 -18.62 -17.06 -1.37
CA CYS A 236 -17.22 -16.78 -1.69
C CYS A 236 -16.58 -15.80 -0.70
N SER A 237 -15.23 -15.85 -0.59
CA SER A 237 -14.50 -14.94 0.30
C SER A 237 -14.68 -13.47 -0.04
N ARG A 238 -14.82 -13.15 -1.34
CA ARG A 238 -14.91 -11.78 -1.88
C ARG A 238 -13.71 -10.88 -1.53
N LEU A 239 -12.56 -11.49 -1.25
CA LEU A 239 -11.34 -10.77 -0.87
C LEU A 239 -10.58 -10.18 -2.05
N SER A 240 -10.96 -10.50 -3.30
CA SER A 240 -10.20 -10.08 -4.49
C SER A 240 -9.90 -8.57 -4.56
N PRO A 241 -10.82 -7.63 -4.31
CA PRO A 241 -10.47 -6.21 -4.34
C PRO A 241 -9.52 -5.82 -3.22
N TYR A 242 -9.64 -6.41 -2.04
CA TYR A 242 -8.77 -6.13 -0.90
C TYR A 242 -7.36 -6.66 -1.10
N LEU A 243 -7.20 -7.82 -1.74
CA LEU A 243 -5.89 -8.36 -2.13
C LEU A 243 -5.28 -7.56 -3.29
N ALA A 244 -6.10 -7.12 -4.26
CA ALA A 244 -5.65 -6.34 -5.40
C ALA A 244 -5.11 -4.97 -5.00
N TRP A 245 -5.73 -4.31 -4.02
CA TRP A 245 -5.33 -3.01 -3.49
C TRP A 245 -4.56 -3.10 -2.17
N GLY A 246 -4.29 -4.32 -1.70
CA GLY A 246 -3.41 -4.57 -0.57
C GLY A 246 -3.96 -4.14 0.79
N ASN A 247 -5.29 -4.05 0.97
CA ASN A 247 -5.91 -3.79 2.27
C ASN A 247 -5.74 -4.95 3.26
N ILE A 248 -5.37 -6.11 2.77
CA ILE A 248 -4.95 -7.27 3.55
C ILE A 248 -3.79 -7.95 2.84
N SER A 249 -2.81 -8.45 3.58
CA SER A 249 -1.71 -9.18 2.99
C SER A 249 -2.10 -10.63 2.68
N LEU A 250 -1.42 -11.23 1.71
CA LEU A 250 -1.58 -12.65 1.42
C LEU A 250 -1.16 -13.52 2.62
N ARG A 251 -0.15 -13.09 3.37
CA ARG A 251 0.32 -13.75 4.61
C ARG A 251 -0.76 -13.76 5.69
N GLN A 252 -1.43 -12.64 5.93
CA GLN A 252 -2.55 -12.55 6.88
C GLN A 252 -3.68 -13.51 6.51
N VAL A 253 -4.06 -13.57 5.22
CA VAL A 253 -5.08 -14.52 4.74
C VAL A 253 -4.63 -15.97 4.92
N TYR A 254 -3.40 -16.30 4.54
CA TYR A 254 -2.84 -17.64 4.66
C TYR A 254 -2.80 -18.13 6.12
N GLN A 255 -2.33 -17.28 7.03
CA GLN A 255 -2.24 -17.62 8.45
C GLN A 255 -3.62 -17.76 9.09
N ALA A 256 -4.57 -16.89 8.74
CA ALA A 256 -5.94 -17.01 9.23
C ALA A 256 -6.62 -18.32 8.75
N LEU A 257 -6.39 -18.74 7.51
CA LEU A 257 -6.87 -20.02 6.99
C LEU A 257 -6.28 -21.22 7.76
N ASN A 258 -4.97 -21.21 8.02
CA ASN A 258 -4.31 -22.30 8.74
C ASN A 258 -4.70 -22.35 10.23
N SER A 259 -5.13 -21.25 10.81
CA SER A 259 -5.59 -21.19 12.21
C SER A 259 -7.05 -21.58 12.39
N ALA A 260 -7.82 -21.62 11.31
CA ALA A 260 -9.25 -21.94 11.33
C ALA A 260 -9.55 -23.43 10.99
N GLY A 261 -8.58 -24.17 10.47
CA GLY A 261 -8.65 -25.62 10.19
C GLY A 261 -7.90 -26.42 11.22
#